data_8dccc4a52f30c68bd16e8ec6fa26b02d
#
_entry.id   8dccc4a52f30c68bd16e8ec6fa26b02d
#
_cell.length_a   1.000
_cell.length_b   1.000
_cell.length_c   1.000
_cell.angle_alpha   90.00
_cell.angle_beta   90.00
_cell.angle_gamma   90.00
#
_symmetry.space_group_name_H-M   'P 1'
#
loop_
_entity.id
_entity.type
_entity.pdbx_description
1 polymer ?
#
loop_
_entity_poly.entity_id
_entity_poly.type
_entity_poly.pdbx_seq_one_letter_code
_entity_poly.pdbx_strand_id
1 'polypeptide(L)'
;MIVMRVYFEKPRTTVGWKGLINDPDIDGSCNIRKGLLLARRTLLGVLDEGLAAATEFLEPTSPQYISDAISWGAIGARNTESQVHRQLASGLSMPIGFKNATDGSIKAPADSCFASAQQHTFFGIDHLGRAAVVKTLGNPDCHVVLRGSSHGPNYDAASVAKAMDTIRPEMPADSAAAHGLIVDCSHGNSGKDEHRQAQVVRDIAGRIAKGEQGITGIMMESFIEGGNQKAAPLDQLVYGKSITDKCLSWNTTEQLLRELAHAVAVRRWK
;
A
#
# COMPACT_ATOMS: atom_id res chain seq x y z
N MET A 1 -1.75 11.84 10.50
CA MET A 1 -0.37 11.65 9.99
C MET A 1 -0.46 11.45 8.48
N ILE A 2 0.48 12.03 7.73
CA ILE A 2 0.65 11.80 6.29
C ILE A 2 1.85 10.88 6.09
N VAL A 3 1.71 9.87 5.24
CA VAL A 3 2.78 8.95 4.87
C VAL A 3 2.93 9.02 3.34
N MET A 4 4.15 9.28 2.86
CA MET A 4 4.43 9.37 1.43
C MET A 4 4.53 7.96 0.84
N ARG A 5 3.60 7.65 -0.04
CA ARG A 5 3.56 6.36 -0.74
C ARG A 5 4.50 6.40 -1.95
N VAL A 6 5.58 5.60 -1.93
CA VAL A 6 6.56 5.46 -3.01
C VAL A 6 6.69 3.99 -3.38
N TYR A 7 6.12 3.57 -4.50
CA TYR A 7 6.17 2.18 -4.96
C TYR A 7 7.26 2.02 -6.00
N PHE A 8 8.23 1.18 -5.70
CA PHE A 8 9.41 0.91 -6.55
C PHE A 8 9.28 -0.35 -7.39
N GLU A 9 8.31 -1.19 -7.06
CA GLU A 9 8.05 -2.47 -7.71
C GLU A 9 6.62 -2.49 -8.21
N LYS A 10 6.39 -2.97 -9.42
CA LYS A 10 5.06 -2.98 -10.04
C LYS A 10 4.63 -4.40 -10.36
N PRO A 11 3.62 -4.95 -9.65
CA PRO A 11 3.08 -6.26 -9.97
C PRO A 11 2.40 -6.24 -11.34
N ARG A 12 2.70 -7.24 -12.16
CA ARG A 12 2.11 -7.40 -13.48
C ARG A 12 1.32 -8.70 -13.57
N THR A 13 0.15 -8.62 -14.22
CA THR A 13 -0.65 -9.82 -14.45
C THR A 13 -0.04 -10.68 -15.58
N THR A 14 0.56 -10.03 -16.57
CA THR A 14 1.25 -10.68 -17.69
C THR A 14 2.69 -10.18 -17.78
N VAL A 15 2.96 -9.23 -18.67
CA VAL A 15 4.27 -8.64 -18.91
C VAL A 15 4.21 -7.12 -18.79
N GLY A 16 5.35 -6.47 -18.69
CA GLY A 16 5.47 -5.01 -18.64
C GLY A 16 6.58 -4.55 -17.71
N TRP A 17 6.80 -3.25 -17.65
CA TRP A 17 7.78 -2.64 -16.78
C TRP A 17 7.49 -2.99 -15.32
N LYS A 18 8.49 -3.56 -14.63
CA LYS A 18 8.36 -4.11 -13.28
C LYS A 18 8.64 -3.10 -12.16
N GLY A 19 8.92 -1.86 -12.49
CA GLY A 19 9.17 -0.79 -11.52
C GLY A 19 10.61 -0.30 -11.52
N LEU A 20 10.84 0.73 -10.71
CA LEU A 20 12.12 1.45 -10.65
C LEU A 20 13.29 0.55 -10.21
N ILE A 21 13.07 -0.38 -9.27
CA ILE A 21 14.15 -1.27 -8.82
C ILE A 21 14.58 -2.19 -9.95
N ASN A 22 13.63 -2.74 -10.70
CA ASN A 22 13.92 -3.76 -11.70
C ASN A 22 14.50 -3.18 -13.00
N ASP A 23 14.00 -2.01 -13.43
CA ASP A 23 14.41 -1.39 -14.72
C ASP A 23 14.29 0.14 -14.61
N PRO A 24 15.29 0.81 -13.97
CA PRO A 24 15.23 2.23 -13.67
C PRO A 24 15.29 3.13 -14.91
N ASP A 25 15.88 2.64 -16.02
CA ASP A 25 16.05 3.40 -17.26
C ASP A 25 14.91 3.17 -18.26
N ILE A 26 14.00 2.23 -17.99
CA ILE A 26 12.84 1.87 -18.85
C ILE A 26 13.30 1.42 -20.24
N ASP A 27 14.46 0.81 -20.33
CA ASP A 27 15.10 0.38 -21.60
C ASP A 27 15.32 -1.14 -21.68
N GLY A 28 14.89 -1.88 -20.62
CA GLY A 28 15.07 -3.32 -20.53
C GLY A 28 16.48 -3.76 -20.10
N SER A 29 17.36 -2.82 -19.73
CA SER A 29 18.72 -3.13 -19.21
C SER A 29 18.72 -3.85 -17.88
N CYS A 30 17.62 -3.75 -17.14
CA CYS A 30 17.41 -4.39 -15.83
C CYS A 30 18.54 -4.10 -14.84
N ASN A 31 19.01 -2.85 -14.79
CA ASN A 31 20.08 -2.42 -13.86
C ASN A 31 19.57 -2.32 -12.42
N ILE A 32 19.32 -3.47 -11.79
CA ILE A 32 18.74 -3.58 -10.44
C ILE A 32 19.59 -2.85 -9.40
N ARG A 33 20.94 -2.89 -9.53
CA ARG A 33 21.82 -2.15 -8.61
C ARG A 33 21.54 -0.66 -8.64
N LYS A 34 21.42 -0.07 -9.83
CA LYS A 34 21.04 1.34 -10.00
C LYS A 34 19.66 1.61 -9.43
N GLY A 35 18.70 0.72 -9.69
CA GLY A 35 17.33 0.82 -9.20
C GLY A 35 17.25 0.84 -7.67
N LEU A 36 17.96 -0.05 -6.98
CA LEU A 36 18.04 -0.08 -5.51
C LEU A 36 18.67 1.20 -4.94
N LEU A 37 19.74 1.73 -5.55
CA LEU A 37 20.33 2.98 -5.11
C LEU A 37 19.40 4.18 -5.28
N LEU A 38 18.64 4.23 -6.39
CA LEU A 38 17.64 5.26 -6.63
C LEU A 38 16.47 5.14 -5.64
N ALA A 39 15.98 3.94 -5.37
CA ALA A 39 14.94 3.71 -4.38
C ALA A 39 15.37 4.21 -2.99
N ARG A 40 16.56 3.84 -2.52
CA ARG A 40 17.09 4.35 -1.24
C ARG A 40 17.24 5.87 -1.24
N ARG A 41 17.78 6.45 -2.29
CA ARG A 41 17.92 7.91 -2.41
C ARG A 41 16.56 8.61 -2.32
N THR A 42 15.52 8.08 -2.97
CA THR A 42 14.15 8.61 -2.89
C THR A 42 13.61 8.53 -1.46
N LEU A 43 13.80 7.38 -0.79
CA LEU A 43 13.36 7.20 0.60
C LEU A 43 14.05 8.17 1.55
N LEU A 44 15.36 8.33 1.44
CA LEU A 44 16.11 9.29 2.25
C LEU A 44 15.61 10.72 2.01
N GLY A 45 15.34 11.11 0.75
CA GLY A 45 14.75 12.41 0.45
C GLY A 45 13.38 12.63 1.06
N VAL A 46 12.52 11.59 1.13
CA VAL A 46 11.23 11.68 1.82
C VAL A 46 11.41 11.87 3.33
N LEU A 47 12.35 11.14 3.93
CA LEU A 47 12.65 11.26 5.37
C LEU A 47 13.29 12.61 5.72
N ASP A 48 14.15 13.16 4.87
CA ASP A 48 14.77 14.48 5.04
C ASP A 48 13.73 15.62 5.05
N GLU A 49 12.60 15.43 4.33
CA GLU A 49 11.44 16.34 4.37
C GLU A 49 10.55 16.13 5.62
N GLY A 50 10.95 15.26 6.55
CA GLY A 50 10.20 14.96 7.77
C GLY A 50 8.94 14.11 7.55
N LEU A 51 8.81 13.41 6.43
CA LEU A 51 7.68 12.54 6.12
C LEU A 51 8.05 11.07 6.33
N ALA A 52 7.08 10.30 6.81
CA ALA A 52 7.17 8.84 6.80
C ALA A 52 6.99 8.30 5.38
N ALA A 53 7.70 7.23 5.02
CA ALA A 53 7.60 6.59 3.72
C ALA A 53 6.82 5.27 3.77
N ALA A 54 6.09 4.97 2.69
CA ALA A 54 5.39 3.71 2.49
C ALA A 54 5.71 3.09 1.15
N THR A 55 5.72 1.75 1.08
CA THR A 55 5.90 1.02 -0.18
C THR A 55 5.04 -0.24 -0.26
N GLU A 56 4.94 -0.85 -1.43
CA GLU A 56 4.43 -2.22 -1.61
C GLU A 56 5.62 -3.15 -1.76
N PHE A 57 5.68 -4.21 -0.96
CA PHE A 57 6.68 -5.25 -1.08
C PHE A 57 6.20 -6.34 -2.03
N LEU A 58 6.92 -6.54 -3.11
CA LEU A 58 6.64 -7.57 -4.12
C LEU A 58 7.71 -8.65 -4.13
N GLU A 59 8.98 -8.26 -4.31
CA GLU A 59 10.10 -9.18 -4.32
C GLU A 59 10.51 -9.52 -2.87
N PRO A 60 10.69 -10.81 -2.54
CA PRO A 60 11.01 -11.23 -1.16
C PRO A 60 12.36 -10.69 -0.64
N THR A 61 13.26 -10.27 -1.53
CA THR A 61 14.60 -9.82 -1.19
C THR A 61 14.74 -8.30 -1.10
N SER A 62 13.86 -7.53 -1.74
CA SER A 62 13.94 -6.05 -1.74
C SER A 62 13.87 -5.43 -0.33
N PRO A 63 13.12 -5.99 0.66
CA PRO A 63 13.12 -5.48 2.02
C PRO A 63 14.50 -5.41 2.67
N GLN A 64 15.42 -6.32 2.34
CA GLN A 64 16.78 -6.30 2.88
C GLN A 64 17.56 -5.01 2.56
N TYR A 65 17.12 -4.28 1.53
CA TYR A 65 17.79 -3.08 1.03
C TYR A 65 17.05 -1.78 1.38
N ILE A 66 15.76 -1.83 1.72
CA ILE A 66 14.93 -0.62 1.84
C ILE A 66 14.04 -0.57 3.10
N SER A 67 13.82 -1.67 3.81
CA SER A 67 12.83 -1.73 4.89
C SER A 67 13.15 -0.83 6.08
N ASP A 68 14.42 -0.55 6.33
CA ASP A 68 14.90 0.34 7.39
C ASP A 68 14.41 1.81 7.22
N ALA A 69 14.06 2.21 6.01
CA ALA A 69 13.55 3.54 5.68
C ALA A 69 12.03 3.56 5.42
N ILE A 70 11.32 2.47 5.70
CA ILE A 70 9.88 2.33 5.45
C ILE A 70 9.13 2.31 6.78
N SER A 71 8.09 3.14 6.90
CA SER A 71 7.23 3.23 8.08
C SER A 71 5.90 2.49 7.93
N TRP A 72 5.50 2.13 6.72
CA TRP A 72 4.31 1.34 6.40
C TRP A 72 4.52 0.55 5.11
N GLY A 73 4.16 -0.71 5.11
CA GLY A 73 4.26 -1.56 3.92
C GLY A 73 2.90 -2.10 3.46
N ALA A 74 2.78 -2.43 2.17
CA ALA A 74 1.61 -3.13 1.62
C ALA A 74 2.00 -4.46 1.00
N ILE A 75 1.08 -5.43 1.08
CA ILE A 75 1.05 -6.62 0.25
C ILE A 75 -0.12 -6.48 -0.73
N GLY A 76 0.18 -6.56 -2.02
CA GLY A 76 -0.80 -6.36 -3.08
C GLY A 76 -1.84 -7.48 -3.16
N ALA A 77 -2.99 -7.17 -3.79
CA ALA A 77 -4.13 -8.09 -3.90
C ALA A 77 -3.79 -9.45 -4.57
N ARG A 78 -2.78 -9.48 -5.44
CA ARG A 78 -2.34 -10.71 -6.11
C ARG A 78 -1.43 -11.59 -5.24
N ASN A 79 -0.89 -11.03 -4.16
CA ASN A 79 0.09 -11.67 -3.26
C ASN A 79 -0.48 -11.94 -1.86
N THR A 80 -1.68 -11.50 -1.58
CA THR A 80 -2.31 -11.64 -0.25
C THR A 80 -2.40 -13.10 0.21
N GLU A 81 -2.65 -14.05 -0.69
CA GLU A 81 -2.72 -15.49 -0.37
C GLU A 81 -1.34 -16.17 -0.36
N SER A 82 -0.28 -15.47 -0.77
CA SER A 82 1.05 -16.05 -0.90
C SER A 82 1.70 -16.31 0.46
N GLN A 83 2.05 -17.57 0.73
CA GLN A 83 2.78 -17.94 1.94
C GLN A 83 4.10 -17.18 2.09
N VAL A 84 4.83 -16.94 0.99
CA VAL A 84 6.09 -16.20 0.99
C VAL A 84 5.90 -14.78 1.50
N HIS A 85 4.82 -14.11 1.08
CA HIS A 85 4.53 -12.74 1.50
C HIS A 85 4.01 -12.65 2.95
N ARG A 86 3.30 -13.67 3.44
CA ARG A 86 2.91 -13.76 4.87
C ARG A 86 4.13 -13.96 5.76
N GLN A 87 5.05 -14.83 5.36
CA GLN A 87 6.34 -15.04 6.04
C GLN A 87 7.18 -13.76 6.01
N LEU A 88 7.25 -13.08 4.87
CA LEU A 88 7.92 -11.80 4.74
C LEU A 88 7.34 -10.77 5.73
N ALA A 89 6.03 -10.57 5.71
CA ALA A 89 5.35 -9.62 6.58
C ALA A 89 5.59 -9.91 8.08
N SER A 90 5.69 -11.19 8.47
CA SER A 90 5.97 -11.60 9.85
C SER A 90 7.35 -11.17 10.36
N GLY A 91 8.26 -10.86 9.46
CA GLY A 91 9.64 -10.43 9.78
C GLY A 91 9.87 -8.92 9.64
N LEU A 92 8.88 -8.17 9.17
CA LEU A 92 8.99 -6.72 9.04
C LEU A 92 8.58 -6.01 10.33
N SER A 93 9.29 -4.93 10.64
CA SER A 93 9.12 -4.17 11.90
C SER A 93 8.09 -3.05 11.80
N MET A 94 7.56 -2.77 10.60
CA MET A 94 6.53 -1.75 10.39
C MET A 94 5.14 -2.38 10.20
N PRO A 95 4.05 -1.63 10.40
CA PRO A 95 2.70 -2.08 10.05
C PRO A 95 2.58 -2.48 8.58
N ILE A 96 1.90 -3.59 8.30
CA ILE A 96 1.70 -4.13 6.94
C ILE A 96 0.21 -4.20 6.61
N GLY A 97 -0.18 -3.54 5.52
CA GLY A 97 -1.53 -3.60 4.99
C GLY A 97 -1.68 -4.70 3.91
N PHE A 98 -2.48 -5.72 4.19
CA PHE A 98 -2.86 -6.74 3.21
C PHE A 98 -4.09 -6.27 2.42
N LYS A 99 -3.94 -6.07 1.11
CA LYS A 99 -5.08 -5.70 0.25
C LYS A 99 -6.02 -6.88 0.06
N ASN A 100 -7.34 -6.66 0.07
CA ASN A 100 -8.29 -7.71 -0.28
C ASN A 100 -7.99 -8.27 -1.67
N ALA A 101 -8.31 -9.54 -1.88
CA ALA A 101 -8.11 -10.23 -3.15
C ALA A 101 -8.85 -9.55 -4.31
N THR A 102 -8.48 -9.84 -5.54
CA THR A 102 -9.04 -9.17 -6.73
C THR A 102 -10.53 -9.46 -6.95
N ASP A 103 -11.03 -10.58 -6.43
CA ASP A 103 -12.45 -10.94 -6.41
C ASP A 103 -13.26 -10.25 -5.28
N GLY A 104 -12.57 -9.58 -4.36
CA GLY A 104 -13.18 -8.87 -3.24
C GLY A 104 -13.20 -9.66 -1.92
N SER A 105 -12.65 -10.87 -1.88
CA SER A 105 -12.58 -11.67 -0.65
C SER A 105 -11.85 -10.93 0.46
N ILE A 106 -12.47 -10.86 1.65
CA ILE A 106 -11.92 -10.29 2.88
C ILE A 106 -11.27 -11.37 3.74
N LYS A 107 -11.68 -12.62 3.59
CA LYS A 107 -11.13 -13.71 4.39
C LYS A 107 -9.63 -13.90 4.13
N ALA A 108 -9.19 -13.85 2.88
CA ALA A 108 -7.78 -14.02 2.53
C ALA A 108 -6.85 -13.00 3.22
N PRO A 109 -7.10 -11.66 3.18
CA PRO A 109 -6.27 -10.71 3.92
C PRO A 109 -6.43 -10.83 5.45
N ALA A 110 -7.59 -11.23 5.99
CA ALA A 110 -7.74 -11.49 7.42
C ALA A 110 -6.86 -12.68 7.86
N ASP A 111 -6.94 -13.80 7.15
CA ASP A 111 -6.06 -14.96 7.38
C ASP A 111 -4.57 -14.58 7.27
N SER A 112 -4.23 -13.66 6.36
CA SER A 112 -2.87 -13.19 6.17
C SER A 112 -2.38 -12.34 7.34
N CYS A 113 -3.21 -11.46 7.88
CA CYS A 113 -2.91 -10.72 9.10
C CYS A 113 -2.66 -11.68 10.28
N PHE A 114 -3.57 -12.65 10.48
CA PHE A 114 -3.42 -13.64 11.54
C PHE A 114 -2.14 -14.47 11.39
N ALA A 115 -1.88 -14.99 10.18
CA ALA A 115 -0.67 -15.78 9.91
C ALA A 115 0.61 -14.94 10.12
N SER A 116 0.66 -13.71 9.63
CA SER A 116 1.82 -12.84 9.76
C SER A 116 2.09 -12.39 11.19
N ALA A 117 1.09 -12.40 12.05
CA ALA A 117 1.27 -12.14 13.48
C ALA A 117 1.96 -13.29 14.23
N GLN A 118 2.08 -14.48 13.62
CA GLN A 118 2.75 -15.64 14.22
C GLN A 118 4.24 -15.68 13.86
N GLN A 119 4.99 -16.45 14.65
CA GLN A 119 6.40 -16.75 14.35
C GLN A 119 6.50 -17.70 13.15
N HIS A 120 7.46 -17.43 12.28
CA HIS A 120 7.75 -18.28 11.11
C HIS A 120 9.21 -18.70 11.07
N THR A 121 9.47 -19.85 10.45
CA THR A 121 10.81 -20.29 10.09
C THR A 121 10.79 -20.71 8.63
N PHE A 122 11.65 -20.12 7.83
CA PHE A 122 11.69 -20.37 6.39
C PHE A 122 13.09 -20.20 5.80
N PHE A 123 13.26 -20.68 4.58
CA PHE A 123 14.49 -20.49 3.81
C PHE A 123 14.49 -19.12 3.16
N GLY A 124 15.49 -18.31 3.46
CA GLY A 124 15.63 -16.94 2.96
C GLY A 124 17.08 -16.54 2.80
N ILE A 125 17.37 -15.28 2.91
CA ILE A 125 18.71 -14.70 2.83
C ILE A 125 19.03 -13.94 4.12
N ASP A 126 20.33 -13.96 4.52
CA ASP A 126 20.84 -13.13 5.62
C ASP A 126 21.18 -11.71 5.13
N HIS A 127 21.63 -10.86 6.06
CA HIS A 127 22.03 -9.48 5.78
C HIS A 127 23.27 -9.33 4.86
N LEU A 128 23.95 -10.42 4.57
CA LEU A 128 25.06 -10.49 3.62
C LEU A 128 24.62 -11.07 2.27
N GLY A 129 23.33 -11.32 2.07
CA GLY A 129 22.78 -11.90 0.84
C GLY A 129 23.04 -13.40 0.68
N ARG A 130 23.40 -14.11 1.75
CA ARG A 130 23.66 -15.56 1.71
C ARG A 130 22.41 -16.34 2.08
N ALA A 131 22.26 -17.51 1.49
CA ALA A 131 21.20 -18.44 1.84
C ALA A 131 21.23 -18.81 3.34
N ALA A 132 20.12 -18.67 4.02
CA ALA A 132 20.03 -18.85 5.47
C ALA A 132 18.64 -19.35 5.90
N VAL A 133 18.58 -19.95 7.10
CA VAL A 133 17.31 -20.18 7.80
C VAL A 133 16.93 -18.87 8.51
N VAL A 134 15.82 -18.29 8.11
CA VAL A 134 15.28 -17.07 8.72
C VAL A 134 14.21 -17.46 9.74
N LYS A 135 14.30 -16.87 10.94
CA LYS A 135 13.28 -16.97 11.99
C LYS A 135 12.72 -15.58 12.25
N THR A 136 11.40 -15.47 12.25
CA THR A 136 10.68 -14.21 12.52
C THR A 136 9.95 -14.28 13.85
N LEU A 137 9.65 -13.13 14.43
CA LEU A 137 8.92 -13.03 15.71
C LEU A 137 7.40 -12.89 15.54
N GLY A 138 6.94 -12.65 14.31
CA GLY A 138 5.58 -12.24 14.03
C GLY A 138 5.44 -10.71 14.02
N ASN A 139 4.47 -10.22 13.26
CA ASN A 139 4.14 -8.80 13.13
C ASN A 139 2.66 -8.59 13.50
N PRO A 140 2.34 -8.17 14.73
CA PRO A 140 0.97 -7.95 15.19
C PRO A 140 0.31 -6.72 14.58
N ASP A 141 1.07 -5.84 13.91
CA ASP A 141 0.58 -4.59 13.34
C ASP A 141 0.08 -4.74 11.90
N CYS A 142 -0.13 -5.98 11.44
CA CYS A 142 -0.77 -6.26 10.16
C CYS A 142 -2.26 -5.88 10.19
N HIS A 143 -2.78 -5.35 9.08
CA HIS A 143 -4.19 -4.96 8.94
C HIS A 143 -4.67 -5.09 7.50
N VAL A 144 -5.98 -4.96 7.28
CA VAL A 144 -6.61 -5.11 5.97
C VAL A 144 -6.70 -3.78 5.24
N VAL A 145 -6.54 -3.81 3.92
CA VAL A 145 -6.76 -2.68 3.01
C VAL A 145 -7.86 -3.04 2.02
N LEU A 146 -8.96 -2.28 2.01
CA LEU A 146 -10.03 -2.41 1.03
C LEU A 146 -9.68 -1.65 -0.24
N ARG A 147 -9.59 -2.36 -1.38
CA ARG A 147 -9.18 -1.79 -2.66
C ARG A 147 -10.25 -1.92 -3.78
N GLY A 148 -11.48 -2.34 -3.42
CA GLY A 148 -12.49 -2.75 -4.38
C GLY A 148 -12.19 -4.12 -4.99
N SER A 149 -12.99 -4.53 -5.95
CA SER A 149 -12.92 -5.82 -6.62
C SER A 149 -13.19 -5.71 -8.12
N SER A 150 -13.13 -6.85 -8.82
CA SER A 150 -13.60 -6.97 -10.20
C SER A 150 -15.12 -6.82 -10.34
N HIS A 151 -15.86 -6.95 -9.23
CA HIS A 151 -17.33 -6.84 -9.18
C HIS A 151 -17.81 -5.45 -8.75
N GLY A 152 -16.93 -4.59 -8.24
CA GLY A 152 -17.26 -3.23 -7.86
C GLY A 152 -16.47 -2.72 -6.64
N PRO A 153 -16.82 -1.51 -6.18
CA PRO A 153 -16.19 -0.88 -5.01
C PRO A 153 -16.60 -1.58 -3.71
N ASN A 154 -15.81 -1.39 -2.64
CA ASN A 154 -16.07 -1.90 -1.29
C ASN A 154 -15.67 -0.87 -0.21
N TYR A 155 -15.79 0.42 -0.52
CA TYR A 155 -15.45 1.50 0.42
C TYR A 155 -16.64 2.07 1.19
N ASP A 156 -17.87 1.72 0.81
CA ASP A 156 -19.10 2.20 1.46
C ASP A 156 -19.21 1.68 2.92
N ALA A 157 -20.08 2.33 3.70
CA ALA A 157 -20.21 2.04 5.13
C ALA A 157 -20.59 0.58 5.42
N ALA A 158 -21.48 -0.02 4.59
CA ALA A 158 -21.89 -1.42 4.75
C ALA A 158 -20.74 -2.38 4.46
N SER A 159 -19.96 -2.11 3.41
CA SER A 159 -18.78 -2.89 3.05
C SER A 159 -17.69 -2.81 4.14
N VAL A 160 -17.44 -1.62 4.70
CA VAL A 160 -16.49 -1.42 5.80
C VAL A 160 -16.96 -2.18 7.05
N ALA A 161 -18.24 -2.05 7.44
CA ALA A 161 -18.79 -2.76 8.59
C ALA A 161 -18.67 -4.29 8.41
N LYS A 162 -19.11 -4.81 7.26
CA LYS A 162 -18.98 -6.24 6.92
C LYS A 162 -17.55 -6.75 6.96
N ALA A 163 -16.60 -5.96 6.46
CA ALA A 163 -15.19 -6.32 6.54
C ALA A 163 -14.72 -6.41 7.99
N MET A 164 -15.06 -5.42 8.82
CA MET A 164 -14.69 -5.41 10.24
C MET A 164 -15.34 -6.56 11.02
N ASP A 165 -16.58 -6.93 10.71
CA ASP A 165 -17.26 -8.08 11.30
C ASP A 165 -16.58 -9.41 10.92
N THR A 166 -15.95 -9.48 9.75
CA THR A 166 -15.15 -10.64 9.34
C THR A 166 -13.78 -10.68 10.02
N ILE A 167 -13.15 -9.52 10.21
CA ILE A 167 -11.77 -9.41 10.71
C ILE A 167 -11.70 -9.58 12.22
N ARG A 168 -12.54 -8.85 12.98
CA ARG A 168 -12.45 -8.77 14.43
C ARG A 168 -12.47 -10.11 15.18
N PRO A 169 -13.33 -11.08 14.82
CA PRO A 169 -13.36 -12.36 15.53
C PRO A 169 -12.09 -13.20 15.38
N GLU A 170 -11.34 -12.97 14.30
CA GLU A 170 -10.13 -13.71 13.96
C GLU A 170 -8.86 -13.08 14.59
N MET A 171 -8.94 -11.86 15.12
CA MET A 171 -7.79 -11.09 15.56
C MET A 171 -7.74 -10.90 17.07
N PRO A 172 -6.52 -10.86 17.68
CA PRO A 172 -6.37 -10.38 19.06
C PRO A 172 -6.97 -8.99 19.23
N ALA A 173 -7.66 -8.76 20.35
CA ALA A 173 -8.40 -7.51 20.58
C ALA A 173 -7.52 -6.25 20.58
N ASP A 174 -6.24 -6.40 20.88
CA ASP A 174 -5.21 -5.34 20.90
C ASP A 174 -4.46 -5.18 19.58
N SER A 175 -4.74 -6.04 18.58
CA SER A 175 -4.07 -5.97 17.27
C SER A 175 -4.55 -4.78 16.44
N ALA A 176 -3.70 -4.28 15.54
CA ALA A 176 -4.05 -3.19 14.62
C ALA A 176 -5.29 -3.54 13.75
N ALA A 177 -5.40 -4.79 13.31
CA ALA A 177 -6.53 -5.27 12.50
C ALA A 177 -7.87 -5.23 13.23
N ALA A 178 -7.90 -5.45 14.55
CA ALA A 178 -9.13 -5.39 15.34
C ALA A 178 -9.68 -3.95 15.46
N HIS A 179 -8.81 -2.93 15.39
CA HIS A 179 -9.18 -1.53 15.54
C HIS A 179 -9.68 -0.86 14.27
N GLY A 180 -9.28 -1.35 13.10
CA GLY A 180 -9.77 -0.79 11.84
C GLY A 180 -8.95 -1.20 10.62
N LEU A 181 -9.38 -0.70 9.48
CA LEU A 181 -8.80 -0.98 8.17
C LEU A 181 -8.43 0.32 7.43
N ILE A 182 -7.66 0.17 6.35
CA ILE A 182 -7.38 1.26 5.41
C ILE A 182 -8.25 1.09 4.17
N VAL A 183 -8.72 2.20 3.59
CA VAL A 183 -9.39 2.20 2.29
C VAL A 183 -8.47 2.77 1.23
N ASP A 184 -8.14 1.94 0.24
CA ASP A 184 -7.48 2.37 -1.00
C ASP A 184 -8.54 2.99 -1.92
N CYS A 185 -8.48 4.31 -2.10
CA CYS A 185 -9.46 5.08 -2.87
C CYS A 185 -9.28 4.93 -4.39
N SER A 186 -8.19 4.32 -4.84
CA SER A 186 -7.90 3.99 -6.24
C SER A 186 -8.44 2.60 -6.64
N HIS A 187 -7.85 1.97 -7.63
CA HIS A 187 -8.08 0.60 -8.09
C HIS A 187 -9.58 0.29 -8.34
N GLY A 188 -10.11 -0.78 -7.73
CA GLY A 188 -11.51 -1.18 -7.89
C GLY A 188 -12.50 -0.21 -7.25
N ASN A 189 -12.09 0.53 -6.22
CA ASN A 189 -12.94 1.51 -5.56
C ASN A 189 -13.25 2.72 -6.44
N SER A 190 -12.34 3.12 -7.32
CA SER A 190 -12.56 4.20 -8.30
C SER A 190 -12.75 3.71 -9.74
N GLY A 191 -12.66 2.39 -9.98
CA GLY A 191 -12.58 1.84 -11.33
C GLY A 191 -11.35 2.31 -12.10
N LYS A 192 -10.25 2.63 -11.40
CA LYS A 192 -8.98 3.20 -11.93
C LYS A 192 -9.15 4.57 -12.60
N ASP A 193 -10.17 5.32 -12.20
CA ASP A 193 -10.43 6.68 -12.64
C ASP A 193 -9.98 7.66 -11.55
N GLU A 194 -9.09 8.59 -11.87
CA GLU A 194 -8.53 9.54 -10.92
C GLU A 194 -9.56 10.54 -10.40
N HIS A 195 -10.56 10.91 -11.21
CA HIS A 195 -11.62 11.81 -10.77
C HIS A 195 -12.57 11.13 -9.79
N ARG A 196 -12.90 9.84 -10.04
CA ARG A 196 -13.68 9.03 -9.11
C ARG A 196 -12.92 8.78 -7.81
N GLN A 197 -11.59 8.65 -7.87
CA GLN A 197 -10.77 8.54 -6.66
C GLN A 197 -11.00 9.73 -5.71
N ALA A 198 -11.07 10.96 -6.23
CA ALA A 198 -11.38 12.15 -5.43
C ALA A 198 -12.80 12.08 -4.81
N GLN A 199 -13.77 11.53 -5.53
CA GLN A 199 -15.15 11.33 -5.00
C GLN A 199 -15.16 10.33 -3.84
N VAL A 200 -14.41 9.22 -3.96
CA VAL A 200 -14.27 8.21 -2.89
C VAL A 200 -13.67 8.85 -1.62
N VAL A 201 -12.62 9.66 -1.76
CA VAL A 201 -12.01 10.37 -0.62
C VAL A 201 -13.02 11.28 0.07
N ARG A 202 -13.81 12.06 -0.68
CA ARG A 202 -14.82 12.98 -0.12
C ARG A 202 -15.96 12.25 0.56
N ASP A 203 -16.42 11.13 0.01
CA ASP A 203 -17.43 10.29 0.66
C ASP A 203 -16.92 9.81 2.03
N ILE A 204 -15.70 9.22 2.07
CA ILE A 204 -15.10 8.75 3.31
C ILE A 204 -14.88 9.90 4.30
N ALA A 205 -14.38 11.05 3.86
CA ALA A 205 -14.20 12.23 4.72
C ALA A 205 -15.53 12.68 5.33
N GLY A 206 -16.61 12.72 4.55
CA GLY A 206 -17.95 13.05 5.03
C GLY A 206 -18.47 12.07 6.09
N ARG A 207 -18.20 10.77 5.94
CA ARG A 207 -18.56 9.73 6.91
C ARG A 207 -17.72 9.81 8.20
N ILE A 208 -16.41 10.05 8.07
CA ILE A 208 -15.51 10.29 9.20
C ILE A 208 -16.00 11.49 10.04
N ALA A 209 -16.36 12.61 9.41
CA ALA A 209 -16.89 13.79 10.09
C ALA A 209 -18.24 13.49 10.82
N LYS A 210 -19.01 12.52 10.35
CA LYS A 210 -20.24 12.05 11.01
C LYS A 210 -19.98 11.06 12.14
N GLY A 211 -18.74 10.60 12.35
CA GLY A 211 -18.34 9.72 13.46
C GLY A 211 -18.16 8.26 13.08
N GLU A 212 -18.08 7.91 11.78
CA GLU A 212 -17.85 6.52 11.38
C GLU A 212 -16.56 5.96 11.98
N GLN A 213 -16.65 4.73 12.48
CA GLN A 213 -15.57 3.96 13.06
C GLN A 213 -15.11 2.86 12.09
N GLY A 214 -13.94 2.27 12.36
CA GLY A 214 -13.40 1.15 11.57
C GLY A 214 -12.51 1.58 10.40
N ILE A 215 -12.46 2.87 10.01
CA ILE A 215 -11.48 3.40 9.06
C ILE A 215 -10.37 4.10 9.81
N THR A 216 -9.16 3.52 9.79
CA THR A 216 -7.95 4.09 10.40
C THR A 216 -7.15 4.96 9.45
N GLY A 217 -7.32 4.77 8.14
CA GLY A 217 -6.65 5.56 7.12
C GLY A 217 -7.20 5.35 5.73
N ILE A 218 -6.75 6.20 4.81
CA ILE A 218 -7.02 6.06 3.38
C ILE A 218 -5.71 6.04 2.60
N MET A 219 -5.77 5.49 1.39
CA MET A 219 -4.66 5.51 0.42
C MET A 219 -5.13 6.19 -0.86
N MET A 220 -4.30 7.08 -1.39
CA MET A 220 -4.52 7.74 -2.68
C MET A 220 -3.34 7.50 -3.62
N GLU A 221 -3.61 7.35 -4.91
CA GLU A 221 -2.59 7.41 -5.95
C GLU A 221 -2.51 8.83 -6.48
N SER A 222 -1.38 9.49 -6.23
CA SER A 222 -1.14 10.89 -6.53
C SER A 222 0.23 11.08 -7.17
N PHE A 223 0.34 12.06 -8.06
CA PHE A 223 1.62 12.50 -8.60
C PHE A 223 1.58 14.00 -8.88
N ILE A 224 2.65 14.56 -9.49
CA ILE A 224 2.70 16.00 -9.79
C ILE A 224 1.60 16.34 -10.79
N GLU A 225 1.58 15.64 -11.94
CA GLU A 225 0.59 15.80 -13.00
C GLU A 225 -0.50 14.72 -12.91
N GLY A 226 -1.75 15.09 -13.20
CA GLY A 226 -2.87 14.15 -13.18
C GLY A 226 -2.88 13.20 -14.37
N GLY A 227 -3.57 12.07 -14.20
CA GLY A 227 -3.70 11.04 -15.23
C GLY A 227 -2.48 10.13 -15.34
N ASN A 228 -2.25 9.61 -16.54
CA ASN A 228 -1.08 8.78 -16.84
C ASN A 228 -0.61 8.97 -18.30
N GLN A 229 0.55 8.40 -18.61
CA GLN A 229 1.12 8.29 -19.95
C GLN A 229 1.62 6.88 -20.20
N LYS A 230 1.87 6.52 -21.44
CA LYS A 230 2.50 5.24 -21.77
C LYS A 230 3.99 5.28 -21.42
N ALA A 231 4.54 4.16 -20.95
CA ALA A 231 5.98 4.01 -20.78
C ALA A 231 6.68 4.22 -22.14
N ALA A 232 7.71 5.04 -22.14
CA ALA A 232 8.51 5.43 -23.30
C ALA A 232 9.94 5.73 -22.83
N PRO A 233 10.92 5.93 -23.73
CA PRO A 233 12.23 6.44 -23.36
C PRO A 233 12.13 7.72 -22.50
N LEU A 234 13.05 7.89 -21.57
CA LEU A 234 12.99 8.95 -20.54
C LEU A 234 12.87 10.37 -21.14
N ASP A 235 13.51 10.63 -22.26
CA ASP A 235 13.48 11.91 -22.99
C ASP A 235 12.13 12.23 -23.66
N GLN A 236 11.24 11.24 -23.77
CA GLN A 236 9.90 11.38 -24.35
C GLN A 236 8.80 11.47 -23.28
N LEU A 237 9.14 11.31 -22.01
CA LEU A 237 8.19 11.34 -20.90
C LEU A 237 7.92 12.76 -20.41
N VAL A 238 6.65 13.03 -20.11
CA VAL A 238 6.26 14.24 -19.38
C VAL A 238 6.68 14.07 -17.91
N TYR A 239 7.52 14.98 -17.43
CA TYR A 239 7.97 14.97 -16.04
C TYR A 239 6.78 15.04 -15.07
N GLY A 240 6.83 14.26 -14.01
CA GLY A 240 5.79 14.26 -12.97
C GLY A 240 4.47 13.59 -13.35
N LYS A 241 4.39 12.88 -14.50
CA LYS A 241 3.20 12.15 -14.93
C LYS A 241 3.41 10.63 -14.84
N SER A 242 2.44 9.93 -14.25
CA SER A 242 2.52 8.48 -14.05
C SER A 242 2.69 7.70 -15.37
N ILE A 243 3.54 6.69 -15.37
CA ILE A 243 3.70 5.71 -16.47
C ILE A 243 2.97 4.40 -16.20
N THR A 244 2.17 4.34 -15.14
CA THR A 244 1.40 3.15 -14.74
C THR A 244 -0.09 3.49 -14.60
N ASP A 245 -0.65 3.40 -13.40
CA ASP A 245 -2.05 3.74 -13.16
C ASP A 245 -2.24 5.27 -13.13
N LYS A 246 -3.45 5.72 -13.44
CA LYS A 246 -3.80 7.14 -13.40
C LYS A 246 -3.75 7.68 -11.97
N CYS A 247 -3.11 8.82 -11.80
CA CYS A 247 -2.94 9.49 -10.52
C CYS A 247 -3.73 10.79 -10.44
N LEU A 248 -4.11 11.19 -9.22
CA LEU A 248 -4.54 12.56 -8.92
C LEU A 248 -3.37 13.53 -9.19
N SER A 249 -3.68 14.76 -9.65
CA SER A 249 -2.68 15.83 -9.66
C SER A 249 -2.35 16.27 -8.23
N TRP A 250 -1.19 16.90 -8.05
CA TRP A 250 -0.81 17.45 -6.74
C TRP A 250 -1.85 18.45 -6.20
N ASN A 251 -2.32 19.36 -7.02
CA ASN A 251 -3.31 20.35 -6.60
C ASN A 251 -4.60 19.70 -6.05
N THR A 252 -5.10 18.66 -6.72
CA THR A 252 -6.26 17.91 -6.24
C THR A 252 -5.94 17.16 -4.95
N THR A 253 -4.76 16.57 -4.86
CA THR A 253 -4.30 15.83 -3.67
C THR A 253 -4.21 16.73 -2.45
N GLU A 254 -3.59 17.92 -2.58
CA GLU A 254 -3.49 18.89 -1.49
C GLU A 254 -4.87 19.30 -0.96
N GLN A 255 -5.81 19.59 -1.88
CA GLN A 255 -7.18 19.92 -1.50
C GLN A 255 -7.84 18.77 -0.70
N LEU A 256 -7.74 17.55 -1.18
CA LEU A 256 -8.31 16.37 -0.52
C LEU A 256 -7.68 16.10 0.86
N LEU A 257 -6.37 16.32 1.01
CA LEU A 257 -5.70 16.20 2.30
C LEU A 257 -6.24 17.24 3.31
N ARG A 258 -6.49 18.48 2.87
CA ARG A 258 -7.11 19.51 3.72
C ARG A 258 -8.55 19.18 4.09
N GLU A 259 -9.36 18.70 3.14
CA GLU A 259 -10.73 18.23 3.38
C GLU A 259 -10.76 17.08 4.41
N LEU A 260 -9.85 16.09 4.27
CA LEU A 260 -9.74 14.97 5.20
C LEU A 260 -9.27 15.41 6.59
N ALA A 261 -8.28 16.30 6.67
CA ALA A 261 -7.81 16.86 7.94
C ALA A 261 -8.94 17.57 8.71
N HIS A 262 -9.76 18.35 7.99
CA HIS A 262 -10.95 19.00 8.55
C HIS A 262 -11.96 17.98 9.08
N ALA A 263 -12.26 16.93 8.29
CA ALA A 263 -13.19 15.87 8.68
C ALA A 263 -12.74 15.15 9.98
N VAL A 264 -11.44 14.86 10.10
CA VAL A 264 -10.85 14.26 11.31
C VAL A 264 -10.94 15.21 12.49
N ALA A 265 -10.70 16.52 12.29
CA ALA A 265 -10.87 17.52 13.34
C ALA A 265 -12.31 17.56 13.84
N VAL A 266 -13.30 17.63 12.94
CA VAL A 266 -14.73 17.62 13.28
C VAL A 266 -15.10 16.38 14.10
N ARG A 267 -14.59 15.19 13.73
CA ARG A 267 -14.84 13.95 14.49
C ARG A 267 -14.28 14.01 15.92
N ARG A 268 -13.12 14.64 16.11
CA ARG A 268 -12.44 14.73 17.43
C ARG A 268 -13.13 15.70 18.40
N TRP A 269 -13.91 16.64 17.88
CA TRP A 269 -14.65 17.62 18.68
C TRP A 269 -16.07 17.16 19.06
N LYS A 270 -16.51 16.00 18.58
CA LYS A 270 -17.74 15.32 18.97
C LYS A 270 -17.49 14.30 20.07
#